data_69b406df0321957b8018ff67206ac9d9
#
_entry.id   69b406df0321957b8018ff67206ac9d9
#
_cell.length_a   1.000
_cell.length_b   1.000
_cell.length_c   1.000
_cell.angle_alpha   90.00
_cell.angle_beta   90.00
_cell.angle_gamma   90.00
#
_symmetry.space_group_name_H-M   'P 1'
#
loop_
_entity.id
_entity.type
_entity.pdbx_description
1 polymer ?
#
loop_
_entity_poly.entity_id
_entity_poly.type
_entity_poly.pdbx_seq_one_letter_code
_entity_poly.pdbx_strand_id
1 'polypeptide(L)'
;PPHPSGVLAASNILDTLARAPPSSLQVLPFWLEDLTVNKQLSELLQVHRRLLDLLDGDLGNCEPVVRAAIQLLSCSPSESSEILIKASRHDNVQTRRETASSLQRIASDDFSLALSLMDDLLGDPDSDVRVISATYLSSLVRSDTHLFIEKAKPVLERAEIRLTKRIVESAIREYLSLDSFDGAGLLPLAWASSDQSTKSKLAGLIIQQSEANYEGFTETCRRFREISNDTFNDLKSFILRRDSSMEKKFPKLQD
;
A
#
# COMPACT_ATOMS: atom_id res chain seq x y z
N PRO A 1 32.00 -0.79 -24.22
CA PRO A 1 32.09 -1.94 -23.33
C PRO A 1 32.82 -1.54 -22.03
N PRO A 2 32.39 -2.00 -20.85
CA PRO A 2 33.05 -1.69 -19.60
C PRO A 2 34.49 -2.22 -19.57
N HIS A 3 35.39 -1.50 -18.91
CA HIS A 3 36.80 -1.88 -18.83
C HIS A 3 36.94 -3.18 -18.01
N PRO A 4 37.73 -4.18 -18.47
CA PRO A 4 37.83 -5.48 -17.80
C PRO A 4 38.21 -5.42 -16.32
N SER A 5 39.05 -4.46 -15.92
CA SER A 5 39.41 -4.25 -14.51
C SER A 5 38.26 -3.76 -13.65
N GLY A 6 37.34 -2.99 -14.21
CA GLY A 6 36.13 -2.54 -13.51
C GLY A 6 35.17 -3.71 -13.24
N VAL A 7 34.98 -4.59 -14.21
CA VAL A 7 34.16 -5.81 -14.08
C VAL A 7 34.70 -6.72 -12.98
N LEU A 8 36.02 -6.93 -12.95
CA LEU A 8 36.67 -7.78 -11.93
C LEU A 8 36.54 -7.18 -10.53
N ALA A 9 36.70 -5.86 -10.38
CA ALA A 9 36.55 -5.17 -9.11
C ALA A 9 35.10 -5.28 -8.59
N ALA A 10 34.12 -5.06 -9.46
CA ALA A 10 32.68 -5.15 -9.12
C ALA A 10 32.30 -6.59 -8.74
N SER A 11 32.82 -7.61 -9.46
CA SER A 11 32.63 -9.03 -9.11
C SER A 11 33.14 -9.34 -7.70
N ASN A 12 34.37 -8.90 -7.39
CA ASN A 12 34.96 -9.10 -6.07
C ASN A 12 34.17 -8.43 -4.94
N ILE A 13 33.57 -7.26 -5.18
CA ILE A 13 32.70 -6.58 -4.22
C ILE A 13 31.46 -7.41 -3.96
N LEU A 14 30.76 -7.92 -4.99
CA LEU A 14 29.58 -8.77 -4.84
C LEU A 14 29.92 -10.06 -4.08
N ASP A 15 31.03 -10.71 -4.41
CA ASP A 15 31.49 -11.92 -3.72
C ASP A 15 31.83 -11.66 -2.25
N THR A 16 32.36 -10.48 -1.95
CA THR A 16 32.66 -10.05 -0.59
C THR A 16 31.37 -9.76 0.17
N LEU A 17 30.41 -9.07 -0.44
CA LEU A 17 29.09 -8.77 0.16
C LEU A 17 28.28 -10.05 0.41
N ALA A 18 28.34 -11.04 -0.48
CA ALA A 18 27.65 -12.32 -0.30
C ALA A 18 28.18 -13.13 0.91
N ARG A 19 29.43 -12.88 1.33
CA ARG A 19 30.06 -13.52 2.49
C ARG A 19 30.09 -12.65 3.74
N ALA A 20 29.71 -11.40 3.61
CA ALA A 20 29.77 -10.42 4.69
C ALA A 20 28.56 -10.55 5.64
N PRO A 21 28.67 -10.09 6.89
CA PRO A 21 27.53 -10.06 7.78
C PRO A 21 26.39 -9.18 7.22
N PRO A 22 25.10 -9.45 7.58
CA PRO A 22 23.93 -8.77 7.04
C PRO A 22 24.01 -7.23 7.07
N SER A 23 24.67 -6.67 8.10
CA SER A 23 24.87 -5.22 8.24
C SER A 23 25.68 -4.60 7.10
N SER A 24 26.56 -5.36 6.47
CA SER A 24 27.38 -4.89 5.34
C SER A 24 26.58 -4.80 4.03
N LEU A 25 25.45 -5.49 3.93
CA LEU A 25 24.59 -5.44 2.74
C LEU A 25 23.90 -4.07 2.58
N GLN A 26 23.85 -3.24 3.60
CA GLN A 26 23.25 -1.92 3.54
C GLN A 26 23.90 -0.98 2.50
N VAL A 27 25.14 -1.24 2.11
CA VAL A 27 25.83 -0.48 1.05
C VAL A 27 25.44 -0.95 -0.35
N LEU A 28 24.81 -2.12 -0.49
CA LEU A 28 24.47 -2.73 -1.77
C LEU A 28 23.59 -1.81 -2.66
N PRO A 29 22.52 -1.17 -2.18
CA PRO A 29 21.69 -0.31 -3.02
C PRO A 29 22.46 0.89 -3.59
N PHE A 30 23.31 1.53 -2.78
CA PHE A 30 24.12 2.67 -3.20
C PHE A 30 25.13 2.30 -4.27
N TRP A 31 25.73 1.14 -4.10
CA TRP A 31 26.69 0.64 -5.08
C TRP A 31 26.04 0.22 -6.40
N LEU A 32 24.83 -0.36 -6.34
CA LEU A 32 24.05 -0.72 -7.54
C LEU A 32 23.51 0.50 -8.28
N GLU A 33 23.27 1.63 -7.60
CA GLU A 33 22.85 2.86 -8.26
C GLU A 33 23.84 3.29 -9.35
N ASP A 34 25.13 3.16 -9.12
CA ASP A 34 26.18 3.40 -10.12
C ASP A 34 26.19 2.33 -11.23
N LEU A 35 25.76 1.09 -10.94
CA LEU A 35 25.74 -0.01 -11.91
C LEU A 35 24.48 -0.01 -12.78
N THR A 36 23.34 0.49 -12.29
CA THR A 36 22.06 0.48 -13.03
C THR A 36 22.09 1.33 -14.30
N VAL A 37 23.02 2.26 -14.38
CA VAL A 37 23.29 3.05 -15.61
C VAL A 37 23.85 2.18 -16.74
N ASN A 38 24.35 0.95 -16.43
CA ASN A 38 24.98 0.09 -17.42
C ASN A 38 24.41 -1.34 -17.38
N LYS A 39 23.34 -1.58 -18.16
CA LYS A 39 22.70 -2.90 -18.30
C LYS A 39 23.69 -4.02 -18.61
N GLN A 40 24.68 -3.77 -19.47
CA GLN A 40 25.69 -4.77 -19.83
C GLN A 40 26.54 -5.18 -18.62
N LEU A 41 26.81 -4.24 -17.71
CA LEU A 41 27.57 -4.54 -16.51
C LEU A 41 26.76 -5.39 -15.53
N SER A 42 25.46 -5.13 -15.40
CA SER A 42 24.54 -5.94 -14.58
C SER A 42 24.45 -7.38 -15.07
N GLU A 43 24.35 -7.59 -16.41
CA GLU A 43 24.34 -8.92 -17.02
C GLU A 43 25.66 -9.66 -16.81
N LEU A 44 26.79 -9.00 -17.06
CA LEU A 44 28.13 -9.57 -16.88
C LEU A 44 28.40 -10.02 -15.43
N LEU A 45 27.89 -9.27 -14.46
CA LEU A 45 28.09 -9.57 -13.04
C LEU A 45 27.07 -10.54 -12.49
N GLN A 46 26.07 -10.97 -13.28
CA GLN A 46 24.96 -11.81 -12.84
C GLN A 46 24.31 -11.27 -11.56
N VAL A 47 24.13 -9.94 -11.49
CA VAL A 47 23.62 -9.24 -10.28
C VAL A 47 22.30 -9.85 -9.82
N HIS A 48 21.37 -10.09 -10.75
CA HIS A 48 20.10 -10.74 -10.49
C HIS A 48 20.26 -12.07 -9.74
N ARG A 49 21.08 -12.99 -10.27
CA ARG A 49 21.31 -14.29 -9.65
C ARG A 49 21.87 -14.17 -8.24
N ARG A 50 22.82 -13.27 -8.05
CA ARG A 50 23.42 -13.04 -6.73
C ARG A 50 22.44 -12.44 -5.72
N LEU A 51 21.51 -11.59 -6.16
CA LEU A 51 20.44 -11.08 -5.30
C LEU A 51 19.44 -12.17 -4.91
N LEU A 52 19.13 -13.09 -5.83
CA LEU A 52 18.32 -14.27 -5.51
C LEU A 52 19.04 -15.20 -4.52
N ASP A 53 20.32 -15.46 -4.72
CA ASP A 53 21.13 -16.28 -3.78
C ASP A 53 21.16 -15.65 -2.37
N LEU A 54 21.20 -14.31 -2.29
CA LEU A 54 21.13 -13.59 -1.01
C LEU A 54 19.75 -13.69 -0.36
N LEU A 55 18.66 -13.68 -1.14
CA LEU A 55 17.30 -13.91 -0.62
C LEU A 55 17.13 -15.35 -0.11
N ASP A 56 17.75 -16.34 -0.78
CA ASP A 56 17.69 -17.74 -0.38
C ASP A 56 18.60 -18.07 0.79
N GLY A 57 19.55 -17.21 1.07
CA GLY A 57 20.51 -17.38 2.15
C GLY A 57 19.90 -17.11 3.54
N ASP A 58 20.57 -17.63 4.57
CA ASP A 58 20.16 -17.48 5.98
C ASP A 58 20.54 -16.09 6.55
N LEU A 59 20.27 -15.02 5.80
CA LEU A 59 20.67 -13.65 6.16
C LEU A 59 19.72 -12.98 7.17
N GLY A 60 18.60 -13.60 7.48
CA GLY A 60 17.60 -13.07 8.42
C GLY A 60 16.82 -11.86 7.87
N ASN A 61 17.49 -10.78 7.45
CA ASN A 61 16.83 -9.58 6.90
C ASN A 61 17.42 -9.24 5.53
N CYS A 62 16.57 -9.30 4.50
CA CYS A 62 16.93 -9.02 3.11
C CYS A 62 16.46 -7.63 2.63
N GLU A 63 16.20 -6.68 3.53
CA GLU A 63 15.84 -5.30 3.19
C GLU A 63 16.77 -4.66 2.15
N PRO A 64 18.14 -4.77 2.26
CA PRO A 64 19.02 -4.21 1.26
C PRO A 64 18.88 -4.86 -0.11
N VAL A 65 18.49 -6.14 -0.17
CA VAL A 65 18.25 -6.86 -1.44
C VAL A 65 16.99 -6.31 -2.12
N VAL A 66 15.92 -6.03 -1.36
CA VAL A 66 14.69 -5.40 -1.88
C VAL A 66 15.01 -4.03 -2.48
N ARG A 67 15.76 -3.19 -1.76
CA ARG A 67 16.18 -1.87 -2.26
C ARG A 67 17.02 -1.95 -3.51
N ALA A 68 17.92 -2.92 -3.57
CA ALA A 68 18.75 -3.17 -4.74
C ALA A 68 17.91 -3.62 -5.95
N ALA A 69 16.93 -4.50 -5.75
CA ALA A 69 16.02 -4.93 -6.80
C ALA A 69 15.20 -3.75 -7.37
N ILE A 70 14.76 -2.84 -6.51
CA ILE A 70 14.04 -1.63 -6.96
C ILE A 70 14.94 -0.75 -7.84
N GLN A 71 16.22 -0.60 -7.52
CA GLN A 71 17.15 0.15 -8.35
C GLN A 71 17.33 -0.50 -9.74
N LEU A 72 17.24 -1.83 -9.82
CA LEU A 72 17.39 -2.56 -11.09
C LEU A 72 16.14 -2.51 -11.97
N LEU A 73 14.96 -2.09 -11.47
CA LEU A 73 13.71 -2.08 -12.24
C LEU A 73 13.83 -1.32 -13.56
N SER A 74 14.52 -0.19 -13.57
CA SER A 74 14.69 0.65 -14.76
C SER A 74 15.56 0.03 -15.86
N CYS A 75 16.47 -0.87 -15.51
CA CYS A 75 17.41 -1.47 -16.46
C CYS A 75 17.18 -2.97 -16.72
N SER A 76 16.63 -3.70 -15.75
CA SER A 76 16.36 -5.14 -15.82
C SER A 76 14.99 -5.47 -15.19
N PRO A 77 13.87 -5.00 -15.77
CA PRO A 77 12.55 -5.10 -15.13
C PRO A 77 12.11 -6.54 -14.87
N SER A 78 12.41 -7.47 -15.77
CA SER A 78 12.03 -8.89 -15.64
C SER A 78 12.68 -9.55 -14.43
N GLU A 79 13.99 -9.39 -14.31
CA GLU A 79 14.81 -9.96 -13.24
C GLU A 79 14.48 -9.30 -11.89
N SER A 80 14.27 -7.98 -11.90
CA SER A 80 13.88 -7.25 -10.69
C SER A 80 12.50 -7.66 -10.20
N SER A 81 11.55 -7.90 -11.10
CA SER A 81 10.21 -8.37 -10.76
C SER A 81 10.27 -9.75 -10.08
N GLU A 82 11.11 -10.67 -10.56
CA GLU A 82 11.31 -11.98 -9.94
C GLU A 82 11.79 -11.85 -8.49
N ILE A 83 12.79 -10.99 -8.25
CA ILE A 83 13.33 -10.76 -6.91
C ILE A 83 12.25 -10.16 -5.99
N LEU A 84 11.51 -9.15 -6.46
CA LEU A 84 10.50 -8.46 -5.68
C LEU A 84 9.29 -9.35 -5.34
N ILE A 85 8.86 -10.20 -6.28
CA ILE A 85 7.82 -11.21 -6.05
C ILE A 85 8.29 -12.22 -4.99
N LYS A 86 9.55 -12.67 -5.07
CA LYS A 86 10.11 -13.58 -4.07
C LYS A 86 10.24 -12.91 -2.71
N ALA A 87 10.66 -11.64 -2.66
CA ALA A 87 10.77 -10.86 -1.44
C ALA A 87 9.41 -10.61 -0.77
N SER A 88 8.34 -10.42 -1.55
CA SER A 88 6.98 -10.26 -1.00
C SER A 88 6.44 -11.50 -0.29
N ARG A 89 7.02 -12.66 -0.58
CA ARG A 89 6.64 -13.97 -0.01
C ARG A 89 7.71 -14.55 0.90
N HIS A 90 8.76 -13.79 1.19
CA HIS A 90 9.89 -14.25 1.99
C HIS A 90 9.47 -14.58 3.43
N ASP A 91 10.10 -15.61 4.05
CA ASP A 91 9.77 -16.03 5.42
C ASP A 91 10.00 -14.92 6.44
N ASN A 92 11.04 -14.10 6.25
CA ASN A 92 11.32 -12.97 7.14
C ASN A 92 10.33 -11.82 6.92
N VAL A 93 9.61 -11.47 7.98
CA VAL A 93 8.60 -10.41 7.97
C VAL A 93 9.16 -9.03 7.64
N GLN A 94 10.42 -8.73 8.00
CA GLN A 94 11.02 -7.43 7.72
C GLN A 94 11.27 -7.25 6.21
N THR A 95 11.66 -8.32 5.51
CA THR A 95 11.78 -8.33 4.04
C THR A 95 10.44 -8.03 3.39
N ARG A 96 9.35 -8.65 3.85
CA ARG A 96 7.99 -8.38 3.35
C ARG A 96 7.51 -6.96 3.67
N ARG A 97 7.83 -6.44 4.88
CA ARG A 97 7.53 -5.03 5.26
C ARG A 97 8.26 -4.03 4.39
N GLU A 98 9.54 -4.28 4.06
CA GLU A 98 10.30 -3.42 3.15
C GLU A 98 9.70 -3.43 1.75
N THR A 99 9.31 -4.59 1.24
CA THR A 99 8.61 -4.71 -0.05
C THR A 99 7.29 -3.91 -0.02
N ALA A 100 6.50 -4.05 1.03
CA ALA A 100 5.25 -3.31 1.22
C ALA A 100 5.46 -1.79 1.27
N SER A 101 6.48 -1.32 1.99
CA SER A 101 6.80 0.11 2.11
C SER A 101 7.30 0.72 0.79
N SER A 102 7.79 -0.11 -0.10
CA SER A 102 8.37 0.27 -1.39
C SER A 102 7.38 0.29 -2.55
N LEU A 103 6.11 -0.10 -2.34
CA LEU A 103 5.10 -0.20 -3.41
C LEU A 103 4.96 1.09 -4.23
N GLN A 104 4.99 2.26 -3.59
CA GLN A 104 4.91 3.55 -4.29
C GLN A 104 6.10 3.77 -5.24
N ARG A 105 7.28 3.36 -4.83
CA ARG A 105 8.51 3.48 -5.65
C ARG A 105 8.48 2.47 -6.79
N ILE A 106 8.09 1.23 -6.52
CA ILE A 106 7.92 0.19 -7.55
C ILE A 106 6.91 0.66 -8.60
N ALA A 107 5.79 1.26 -8.18
CA ALA A 107 4.76 1.76 -9.08
C ALA A 107 5.22 2.87 -10.03
N SER A 108 6.25 3.63 -9.65
CA SER A 108 6.81 4.67 -10.52
C SER A 108 7.51 4.07 -11.75
N ASP A 109 8.05 2.86 -11.63
CA ASP A 109 8.76 2.17 -12.71
C ASP A 109 7.89 1.06 -13.34
N ASP A 110 7.11 0.33 -12.53
CA ASP A 110 6.19 -0.73 -12.97
C ASP A 110 4.92 -0.76 -12.12
N PHE A 111 3.87 -0.10 -12.62
CA PHE A 111 2.58 -0.02 -11.96
C PHE A 111 1.88 -1.39 -11.83
N SER A 112 1.98 -2.24 -12.86
CA SER A 112 1.38 -3.58 -12.86
C SER A 112 1.99 -4.48 -11.79
N LEU A 113 3.31 -4.45 -11.66
CA LEU A 113 4.04 -5.18 -10.62
C LEU A 113 3.61 -4.69 -9.24
N ALA A 114 3.57 -3.37 -9.02
CA ALA A 114 3.18 -2.81 -7.73
C ALA A 114 1.76 -3.25 -7.31
N LEU A 115 0.80 -3.30 -8.25
CA LEU A 115 -0.55 -3.80 -7.98
C LEU A 115 -0.55 -5.28 -7.61
N SER A 116 0.17 -6.11 -8.34
CA SER A 116 0.28 -7.54 -8.05
C SER A 116 0.90 -7.80 -6.67
N LEU A 117 1.97 -7.09 -6.33
CA LEU A 117 2.61 -7.17 -5.02
C LEU A 117 1.70 -6.66 -3.91
N MET A 118 0.95 -5.58 -4.14
CA MET A 118 -0.03 -5.06 -3.18
C MET A 118 -1.10 -6.10 -2.86
N ASP A 119 -1.64 -6.78 -3.87
CA ASP A 119 -2.67 -7.81 -3.68
C ASP A 119 -2.15 -8.97 -2.80
N ASP A 120 -0.93 -9.45 -3.06
CA ASP A 120 -0.27 -10.48 -2.24
C ASP A 120 -0.07 -9.98 -0.80
N LEU A 121 0.48 -8.78 -0.62
CA LEU A 121 0.83 -8.22 0.70
C LEU A 121 -0.38 -7.75 1.52
N LEU A 122 -1.49 -7.41 0.89
CA LEU A 122 -2.76 -7.18 1.59
C LEU A 122 -3.35 -8.48 2.14
N GLY A 123 -2.92 -9.63 1.64
CA GLY A 123 -3.23 -10.97 2.15
C GLY A 123 -2.24 -11.52 3.17
N ASP A 124 -1.18 -10.79 3.51
CA ASP A 124 -0.08 -11.27 4.37
C ASP A 124 -0.57 -11.72 5.76
N PRO A 125 -0.01 -12.79 6.35
CA PRO A 125 -0.35 -13.21 7.71
C PRO A 125 0.02 -12.16 8.77
N ASP A 126 1.07 -11.37 8.56
CA ASP A 126 1.48 -10.29 9.47
C ASP A 126 0.63 -9.03 9.27
N SER A 127 0.02 -8.55 10.37
CA SER A 127 -0.88 -7.39 10.32
C SER A 127 -0.18 -6.09 9.96
N ASP A 128 1.11 -5.94 10.29
CA ASP A 128 1.85 -4.71 9.97
C ASP A 128 2.18 -4.66 8.46
N VAL A 129 2.50 -5.80 7.84
CA VAL A 129 2.66 -5.90 6.38
C VAL A 129 1.39 -5.45 5.68
N ARG A 130 0.21 -5.96 6.10
CA ARG A 130 -1.09 -5.55 5.53
C ARG A 130 -1.35 -4.06 5.68
N VAL A 131 -1.09 -3.51 6.88
CA VAL A 131 -1.29 -2.07 7.18
C VAL A 131 -0.36 -1.18 6.35
N ILE A 132 0.90 -1.58 6.18
CA ILE A 132 1.87 -0.85 5.34
C ILE A 132 1.41 -0.87 3.88
N SER A 133 1.02 -2.05 3.36
CA SER A 133 0.55 -2.21 1.99
C SER A 133 -0.71 -1.38 1.70
N ALA A 134 -1.63 -1.29 2.67
CA ALA A 134 -2.85 -0.48 2.54
C ALA A 134 -2.57 1.02 2.38
N THR A 135 -1.36 1.49 2.75
CA THR A 135 -0.97 2.88 2.52
C THR A 135 -0.92 3.22 1.05
N TYR A 136 -0.54 2.25 0.21
CA TYR A 136 -0.47 2.43 -1.23
C TYR A 136 -1.84 2.67 -1.88
N LEU A 137 -2.94 2.21 -1.26
CA LEU A 137 -4.30 2.49 -1.73
C LEU A 137 -4.59 3.99 -1.90
N SER A 138 -3.97 4.85 -1.07
CA SER A 138 -4.14 6.30 -1.20
C SER A 138 -3.65 6.85 -2.54
N SER A 139 -2.62 6.24 -3.12
CA SER A 139 -2.10 6.63 -4.44
C SER A 139 -3.07 6.30 -5.56
N LEU A 140 -3.86 5.25 -5.41
CA LEU A 140 -4.86 4.83 -6.40
C LEU A 140 -6.05 5.78 -6.45
N VAL A 141 -6.38 6.46 -5.35
CA VAL A 141 -7.54 7.36 -5.31
C VAL A 141 -7.49 8.41 -6.42
N ARG A 142 -6.30 9.01 -6.64
CA ARG A 142 -6.12 10.04 -7.68
C ARG A 142 -5.85 9.48 -9.07
N SER A 143 -5.12 8.39 -9.14
CA SER A 143 -4.72 7.80 -10.43
C SER A 143 -5.85 7.01 -11.07
N ASP A 144 -6.59 6.24 -10.28
CA ASP A 144 -7.70 5.41 -10.73
C ASP A 144 -8.66 5.12 -9.56
N THR A 145 -9.67 5.97 -9.38
CA THR A 145 -10.66 5.84 -8.31
C THR A 145 -11.45 4.53 -8.40
N HIS A 146 -11.69 4.00 -9.60
CA HIS A 146 -12.39 2.73 -9.78
C HIS A 146 -11.54 1.57 -9.24
N LEU A 147 -10.26 1.54 -9.58
CA LEU A 147 -9.33 0.56 -9.09
C LEU A 147 -9.15 0.67 -7.56
N PHE A 148 -9.11 1.90 -7.02
CA PHE A 148 -9.12 2.09 -5.56
C PHE A 148 -10.32 1.41 -4.90
N ILE A 149 -11.53 1.63 -5.42
CA ILE A 149 -12.77 1.02 -4.91
C ILE A 149 -12.68 -0.51 -4.97
N GLU A 150 -12.27 -1.04 -6.12
CA GLU A 150 -12.11 -2.48 -6.35
C GLU A 150 -11.18 -3.12 -5.30
N LYS A 151 -10.07 -2.46 -5.00
CA LYS A 151 -9.06 -2.98 -4.07
C LYS A 151 -9.40 -2.71 -2.60
N ALA A 152 -9.99 -1.56 -2.28
CA ALA A 152 -10.31 -1.19 -0.89
C ALA A 152 -11.50 -1.97 -0.33
N LYS A 153 -12.52 -2.25 -1.15
CA LYS A 153 -13.77 -2.89 -0.71
C LYS A 153 -13.52 -4.25 -0.04
N PRO A 154 -12.86 -5.24 -0.68
CA PRO A 154 -12.61 -6.53 -0.05
C PRO A 154 -11.72 -6.45 1.20
N VAL A 155 -10.88 -5.43 1.29
CA VAL A 155 -10.04 -5.20 2.47
C VAL A 155 -10.88 -4.70 3.64
N LEU A 156 -11.82 -3.78 3.40
CA LEU A 156 -12.75 -3.28 4.42
C LEU A 156 -13.74 -4.36 4.87
N GLU A 157 -14.15 -5.26 3.99
CA GLU A 157 -15.04 -6.39 4.30
C GLU A 157 -14.40 -7.41 5.27
N ARG A 158 -13.07 -7.46 5.39
CA ARG A 158 -12.38 -8.31 6.38
C ARG A 158 -12.57 -7.84 7.81
N ALA A 159 -13.07 -6.64 8.03
CA ALA A 159 -13.36 -6.05 9.33
C ALA A 159 -12.17 -5.95 10.31
N GLU A 160 -10.96 -5.74 9.79
CA GLU A 160 -9.76 -5.54 10.60
C GLU A 160 -9.62 -4.08 11.05
N ILE A 161 -9.79 -3.80 12.34
CA ILE A 161 -9.79 -2.43 12.90
C ILE A 161 -8.53 -1.63 12.51
N ARG A 162 -7.33 -2.20 12.64
CA ARG A 162 -6.06 -1.51 12.32
C ARG A 162 -5.97 -1.16 10.84
N LEU A 163 -6.37 -2.08 9.98
CA LEU A 163 -6.33 -1.93 8.54
C LEU A 163 -7.36 -0.90 8.08
N THR A 164 -8.60 -1.01 8.57
CA THR A 164 -9.65 -0.01 8.31
C THR A 164 -9.24 1.38 8.76
N LYS A 165 -8.68 1.53 9.97
CA LYS A 165 -8.17 2.80 10.46
C LYS A 165 -7.14 3.41 9.51
N ARG A 166 -6.21 2.59 8.99
CA ARG A 166 -5.20 3.05 8.04
C ARG A 166 -5.81 3.55 6.74
N ILE A 167 -6.75 2.80 6.17
CA ILE A 167 -7.46 3.19 4.93
C ILE A 167 -8.25 4.49 5.14
N VAL A 168 -8.95 4.63 6.27
CA VAL A 168 -9.68 5.86 6.62
C VAL A 168 -8.73 7.06 6.70
N GLU A 169 -7.59 6.90 7.34
CA GLU A 169 -6.63 7.99 7.54
C GLU A 169 -5.89 8.38 6.25
N SER A 170 -5.58 7.42 5.38
CA SER A 170 -4.76 7.65 4.19
C SER A 170 -5.57 7.88 2.91
N ALA A 171 -6.69 7.19 2.72
CA ALA A 171 -7.38 7.13 1.43
C ALA A 171 -8.82 7.67 1.46
N ILE A 172 -9.63 7.35 2.48
CA ILE A 172 -11.06 7.74 2.49
C ILE A 172 -11.25 9.25 2.48
N ARG A 173 -10.41 10.01 3.20
CA ARG A 173 -10.48 11.48 3.16
C ARG A 173 -10.30 12.01 1.74
N GLU A 174 -9.33 11.48 1.02
CA GLU A 174 -9.03 11.91 -0.34
C GLU A 174 -10.12 11.46 -1.32
N TYR A 175 -10.59 10.23 -1.19
CA TYR A 175 -11.73 9.70 -1.95
C TYR A 175 -12.94 10.64 -1.87
N LEU A 176 -13.32 11.08 -0.67
CA LEU A 176 -14.45 12.00 -0.48
C LEU A 176 -14.18 13.42 -1.01
N SER A 177 -12.90 13.85 -1.09
CA SER A 177 -12.55 15.18 -1.59
C SER A 177 -12.60 15.29 -3.12
N LEU A 178 -12.63 14.19 -3.84
CA LEU A 178 -12.72 14.15 -5.31
C LEU A 178 -14.14 14.31 -5.83
N ASP A 179 -15.01 14.94 -5.08
CA ASP A 179 -16.42 15.22 -5.42
C ASP A 179 -17.28 13.97 -5.60
N SER A 180 -16.86 12.89 -5.01
CA SER A 180 -17.63 11.66 -5.05
C SER A 180 -18.50 11.57 -3.81
N PHE A 181 -19.74 11.27 -4.00
CA PHE A 181 -20.52 10.65 -2.95
C PHE A 181 -20.13 9.16 -2.89
N ASP A 182 -20.27 8.54 -1.71
CA ASP A 182 -19.89 7.14 -1.51
C ASP A 182 -20.79 6.14 -2.26
N GLY A 183 -20.83 6.26 -3.59
CA GLY A 183 -21.60 5.38 -4.46
C GLY A 183 -21.20 3.92 -4.39
N ALA A 184 -19.96 3.64 -3.96
CA ALA A 184 -19.43 2.30 -3.79
C ALA A 184 -19.79 1.67 -2.43
N GLY A 185 -20.27 2.45 -1.46
CA GLY A 185 -20.60 1.97 -0.11
C GLY A 185 -19.38 1.67 0.75
N LEU A 186 -18.25 2.35 0.55
CA LEU A 186 -17.03 2.16 1.33
C LEU A 186 -17.16 2.70 2.75
N LEU A 187 -17.90 3.81 2.94
CA LEU A 187 -18.08 4.44 4.26
C LEU A 187 -18.82 3.53 5.25
N PRO A 188 -19.94 2.90 4.90
CA PRO A 188 -20.61 1.94 5.79
C PRO A 188 -19.72 0.74 6.13
N LEU A 189 -18.95 0.20 5.19
CA LEU A 189 -18.00 -0.90 5.44
C LEU A 189 -16.89 -0.46 6.41
N ALA A 190 -16.29 0.71 6.14
CA ALA A 190 -15.29 1.28 7.04
C ALA A 190 -15.86 1.56 8.44
N TRP A 191 -17.11 2.03 8.54
CA TRP A 191 -17.79 2.27 9.79
C TRP A 191 -17.97 1.01 10.63
N ALA A 192 -18.47 -0.06 10.00
CA ALA A 192 -18.71 -1.33 10.67
C ALA A 192 -17.45 -1.92 11.33
N SER A 193 -16.28 -1.68 10.72
CA SER A 193 -14.98 -2.19 11.17
C SER A 193 -14.16 -1.19 12.00
N SER A 194 -14.75 -0.06 12.41
CA SER A 194 -14.04 1.04 13.04
C SER A 194 -14.22 1.05 14.56
N ASP A 195 -13.14 1.39 15.27
CA ASP A 195 -13.19 1.80 16.68
C ASP A 195 -13.86 3.18 16.85
N GLN A 196 -14.15 3.58 18.09
CA GLN A 196 -14.78 4.86 18.40
C GLN A 196 -14.02 6.07 17.88
N SER A 197 -12.68 6.02 17.90
CA SER A 197 -11.82 7.10 17.39
C SER A 197 -11.94 7.25 15.87
N THR A 198 -11.92 6.12 15.16
CA THR A 198 -12.06 6.08 13.70
C THR A 198 -13.48 6.48 13.27
N LYS A 199 -14.51 6.01 13.96
CA LYS A 199 -15.91 6.46 13.77
C LYS A 199 -16.05 7.96 13.94
N SER A 200 -15.40 8.56 14.94
CA SER A 200 -15.40 10.00 15.13
C SER A 200 -14.77 10.75 13.96
N LYS A 201 -13.68 10.23 13.38
CA LYS A 201 -13.07 10.81 12.17
C LYS A 201 -13.99 10.69 10.96
N LEU A 202 -14.57 9.53 10.74
CA LEU A 202 -15.54 9.29 9.65
C LEU A 202 -16.75 10.22 9.77
N ALA A 203 -17.33 10.35 10.96
CA ALA A 203 -18.44 11.30 11.19
C ALA A 203 -18.06 12.74 10.82
N GLY A 204 -16.83 13.17 11.16
CA GLY A 204 -16.31 14.47 10.75
C GLY A 204 -16.21 14.65 9.24
N LEU A 205 -15.75 13.63 8.53
CA LEU A 205 -15.66 13.66 7.06
C LEU A 205 -17.05 13.70 6.42
N ILE A 206 -18.03 12.96 6.96
CA ILE A 206 -19.41 12.94 6.46
C ILE A 206 -20.10 14.30 6.72
N ILE A 207 -19.82 14.96 7.86
CA ILE A 207 -20.32 16.33 8.11
C ILE A 207 -19.75 17.29 7.06
N GLN A 208 -18.45 17.26 6.80
CA GLN A 208 -17.82 18.09 5.75
C GLN A 208 -18.42 17.81 4.36
N GLN A 209 -18.67 16.54 4.04
CA GLN A 209 -19.36 16.17 2.81
C GLN A 209 -20.75 16.81 2.72
N SER A 210 -21.52 16.84 3.81
CA SER A 210 -22.88 17.43 3.83
C SER A 210 -22.88 18.92 3.52
N GLU A 211 -21.79 19.61 3.80
CA GLU A 211 -21.62 21.05 3.52
C GLU A 211 -21.23 21.29 2.06
N ALA A 212 -20.36 20.42 1.51
CA ALA A 212 -19.86 20.52 0.14
C ALA A 212 -20.83 19.92 -0.89
N ASN A 213 -21.47 18.80 -0.57
CA ASN A 213 -22.33 18.03 -1.46
C ASN A 213 -23.47 17.35 -0.69
N TYR A 214 -24.62 18.02 -0.63
CA TYR A 214 -25.78 17.47 0.10
C TYR A 214 -26.37 16.20 -0.54
N GLU A 215 -26.32 16.07 -1.87
CA GLU A 215 -26.77 14.85 -2.56
C GLU A 215 -25.88 13.66 -2.17
N GLY A 216 -24.56 13.86 -2.15
CA GLY A 216 -23.61 12.88 -1.70
C GLY A 216 -23.83 12.47 -0.24
N PHE A 217 -24.12 13.41 0.64
CA PHE A 217 -24.49 13.12 2.02
C PHE A 217 -25.79 12.27 2.10
N THR A 218 -26.81 12.61 1.31
CA THR A 218 -28.07 11.85 1.27
C THR A 218 -27.85 10.42 0.80
N GLU A 219 -27.05 10.24 -0.25
CA GLU A 219 -26.71 8.92 -0.76
C GLU A 219 -25.91 8.10 0.28
N THR A 220 -24.96 8.73 0.96
CA THR A 220 -24.21 8.10 2.05
C THR A 220 -25.18 7.62 3.16
N CYS A 221 -26.12 8.47 3.59
CA CYS A 221 -27.14 8.08 4.57
C CYS A 221 -28.00 6.89 4.10
N ARG A 222 -28.38 6.89 2.81
CA ARG A 222 -29.13 5.78 2.21
C ARG A 222 -28.31 4.47 2.25
N ARG A 223 -27.03 4.51 1.90
CA ARG A 223 -26.13 3.34 1.96
C ARG A 223 -25.96 2.78 3.37
N PHE A 224 -25.83 3.65 4.38
CA PHE A 224 -25.80 3.20 5.77
C PHE A 224 -27.08 2.48 6.17
N ARG A 225 -28.24 2.97 5.73
CA ARG A 225 -29.53 2.36 6.03
C ARG A 225 -29.74 1.03 5.32
N GLU A 226 -29.20 0.88 4.09
CA GLU A 226 -29.22 -0.38 3.35
C GLU A 226 -28.49 -1.51 4.06
N ILE A 227 -27.45 -1.20 4.85
CA ILE A 227 -26.79 -2.20 5.68
C ILE A 227 -27.66 -2.57 6.87
N SER A 228 -28.06 -1.60 7.68
CA SER A 228 -29.04 -1.78 8.75
C SER A 228 -29.48 -0.44 9.33
N ASN A 229 -30.71 -0.40 9.85
CA ASN A 229 -31.20 0.76 10.60
C ASN A 229 -30.34 1.06 11.84
N ASP A 230 -29.77 0.05 12.49
CA ASP A 230 -28.90 0.22 13.66
C ASP A 230 -27.60 0.92 13.28
N THR A 231 -26.98 0.53 12.15
CA THR A 231 -25.76 1.17 11.64
C THR A 231 -26.03 2.64 11.29
N PHE A 232 -27.16 2.94 10.67
CA PHE A 232 -27.58 4.31 10.38
C PHE A 232 -27.84 5.12 11.64
N ASN A 233 -28.53 4.56 12.64
CA ASN A 233 -28.81 5.22 13.91
C ASN A 233 -27.52 5.48 14.72
N ASP A 234 -26.56 4.56 14.68
CA ASP A 234 -25.24 4.76 15.28
C ASP A 234 -24.51 5.93 14.62
N LEU A 235 -24.45 5.98 13.27
CA LEU A 235 -23.90 7.12 12.52
C LEU A 235 -24.59 8.43 12.91
N LYS A 236 -25.92 8.46 12.86
CA LYS A 236 -26.73 9.65 13.21
C LYS A 236 -26.40 10.15 14.62
N SER A 237 -26.34 9.24 15.58
CA SER A 237 -25.97 9.53 16.96
C SER A 237 -24.57 10.16 17.09
N PHE A 238 -23.57 9.66 16.34
CA PHE A 238 -22.23 10.24 16.32
C PHE A 238 -22.20 11.65 15.72
N ILE A 239 -22.88 11.85 14.60
CA ILE A 239 -22.97 13.14 13.92
C ILE A 239 -23.65 14.18 14.84
N LEU A 240 -24.81 13.84 15.43
CA LEU A 240 -25.57 14.76 16.29
C LEU A 240 -24.84 15.13 17.59
N ARG A 241 -24.05 14.21 18.15
CA ARG A 241 -23.18 14.54 19.30
C ARG A 241 -22.11 15.54 18.94
N ARG A 242 -21.65 15.55 17.69
CA ARG A 242 -20.61 16.46 17.22
C ARG A 242 -21.16 17.77 16.71
N ASP A 243 -22.29 17.73 16.03
CA ASP A 243 -23.00 18.89 15.48
C ASP A 243 -24.53 18.65 15.50
N SER A 244 -25.19 19.21 16.50
CA SER A 244 -26.66 19.10 16.66
C SER A 244 -27.45 19.80 15.55
N SER A 245 -26.85 20.76 14.83
CA SER A 245 -27.50 21.45 13.72
C SER A 245 -27.77 20.53 12.53
N MET A 246 -27.03 19.44 12.45
CA MET A 246 -27.20 18.42 11.41
C MET A 246 -28.55 17.69 11.47
N GLU A 247 -29.29 17.76 12.57
CA GLU A 247 -30.59 17.10 12.66
C GLU A 247 -31.53 17.49 11.53
N LYS A 248 -31.53 18.77 11.13
CA LYS A 248 -32.38 19.30 10.06
C LYS A 248 -31.86 18.87 8.65
N LYS A 249 -30.61 18.46 8.54
CA LYS A 249 -30.00 18.05 7.27
C LYS A 249 -30.18 16.55 6.98
N PHE A 250 -30.52 15.74 8.00
CA PHE A 250 -30.73 14.31 7.72
C PHE A 250 -31.93 14.13 6.78
N PRO A 251 -31.74 13.35 5.70
CA PRO A 251 -32.83 13.11 4.76
C PRO A 251 -33.97 12.36 5.45
N LYS A 252 -35.22 12.77 5.14
CA LYS A 252 -36.41 12.00 5.46
C LYS A 252 -36.46 10.81 4.51
N LEU A 253 -35.67 9.79 4.78
CA LEU A 253 -35.68 8.56 4.00
C LEU A 253 -37.01 7.88 4.21
N GLN A 254 -37.81 7.73 3.14
CA GLN A 254 -39.07 6.98 3.17
C GLN A 254 -38.77 5.53 3.51
N ASP A 255 -39.59 4.91 4.31
CA ASP A 255 -39.53 3.50 4.73
C ASP A 255 -39.79 2.57 3.55
#